data_0d23ddc21c1431dc35e6d455859236b1
#
_entry.id   0d23ddc21c1431dc35e6d455859236b1
#
_cell.length_a   1.000
_cell.length_b   1.000
_cell.length_c   1.000
_cell.angle_alpha   90.00
_cell.angle_beta   90.00
_cell.angle_gamma   90.00
#
_symmetry.space_group_name_H-M   'P 1'
#
loop_
_entity.id
_entity.type
_entity.pdbx_description
1 polymer ?
#
loop_
_entity_poly.entity_id
_entity_poly.type
_entity_poly.pdbx_seq_one_letter_code
_entity_poly.pdbx_strand_id
1 'polypeptide(L)'
;MKRTLKKCILLLMVWAAAALLTGCNFFDASVEQLFTLPRMAPEYTGLSQQLDSLIAQGYEYASPSGGRNIQSVQMLDLEDDGRQEAMVFMRRGADEKPLKIMVFRLDEDEGYRLLCTIESSGTAVESVYYQDLNGDGRRELIVGWRISADVQTLAAYTIEPEPVALMSCSYSRFTIQDLNGDGVPSLLVLRTDGEMGPVAEFYGWLGEQMGVSYRCRLSSTM
;
A
#
# COMPACT_ATOMS: atom_id res chain seq x y z
N MET A 1 20.85 -70.66 -24.53
CA MET A 1 21.04 -69.19 -24.48
C MET A 1 19.81 -68.39 -25.01
N LYS A 2 19.21 -68.68 -26.15
CA LYS A 2 18.09 -67.86 -26.69
C LYS A 2 16.79 -67.91 -25.85
N ARG A 3 16.48 -68.97 -25.11
CA ARG A 3 15.25 -69.08 -24.25
C ARG A 3 15.39 -68.31 -22.92
N THR A 4 16.58 -68.22 -22.33
CA THR A 4 16.82 -67.44 -21.10
C THR A 4 16.78 -65.93 -21.42
N LEU A 5 17.32 -65.51 -22.56
CA LEU A 5 17.28 -64.09 -22.95
C LEU A 5 15.86 -63.58 -23.19
N LYS A 6 15.00 -64.42 -23.83
CA LYS A 6 13.57 -64.07 -24.01
C LYS A 6 12.82 -63.92 -22.66
N LYS A 7 13.12 -64.77 -21.67
CA LYS A 7 12.53 -64.66 -20.35
C LYS A 7 12.97 -63.39 -19.57
N CYS A 8 14.24 -63.02 -19.72
CA CYS A 8 14.78 -61.78 -19.13
C CYS A 8 14.15 -60.52 -19.74
N ILE A 9 13.96 -60.51 -21.05
CA ILE A 9 13.31 -59.35 -21.74
C ILE A 9 11.83 -59.26 -21.36
N LEU A 10 11.12 -60.39 -21.21
CA LEU A 10 9.73 -60.39 -20.79
C LEU A 10 9.55 -59.91 -19.34
N LEU A 11 10.47 -60.30 -18.43
CA LEU A 11 10.50 -59.82 -17.07
C LEU A 11 10.76 -58.33 -16.95
N LEU A 12 11.69 -57.81 -17.79
CA LEU A 12 12.00 -56.36 -17.86
C LEU A 12 10.80 -55.54 -18.39
N MET A 13 10.08 -56.07 -19.42
CA MET A 13 8.85 -55.41 -19.90
C MET A 13 7.72 -55.40 -18.86
N VAL A 14 7.55 -56.46 -18.10
CA VAL A 14 6.54 -56.54 -17.03
C VAL A 14 6.90 -55.56 -15.90
N TRP A 15 8.20 -55.43 -15.55
CA TRP A 15 8.68 -54.48 -14.55
C TRP A 15 8.52 -53.03 -15.00
N ALA A 16 8.81 -52.72 -16.25
CA ALA A 16 8.59 -51.38 -16.85
C ALA A 16 7.09 -51.05 -16.93
N ALA A 17 6.23 -52.00 -17.26
CA ALA A 17 4.76 -51.79 -17.27
C ALA A 17 4.21 -51.57 -15.85
N ALA A 18 4.73 -52.30 -14.84
CA ALA A 18 4.37 -52.09 -13.43
C ALA A 18 4.82 -50.72 -12.94
N ALA A 19 6.00 -50.25 -13.30
CA ALA A 19 6.49 -48.90 -12.94
C ALA A 19 5.67 -47.75 -13.58
N LEU A 20 5.09 -47.98 -14.74
CA LEU A 20 4.22 -47.01 -15.41
C LEU A 20 2.83 -46.95 -14.76
N LEU A 21 2.40 -47.99 -14.05
CA LEU A 21 1.10 -48.03 -13.36
C LEU A 21 1.15 -47.39 -11.92
N THR A 22 2.33 -47.15 -11.37
CA THR A 22 2.48 -46.50 -10.05
C THR A 22 2.58 -44.96 -10.14
N GLY A 23 2.50 -44.37 -11.33
CA GLY A 23 2.68 -42.94 -11.59
C GLY A 23 1.52 -42.02 -11.26
N CYS A 24 0.45 -42.50 -10.60
CA CYS A 24 -0.76 -41.67 -10.38
C CYS A 24 -1.08 -41.31 -8.91
N ASN A 25 -0.13 -41.40 -7.99
CA ASN A 25 -0.40 -40.99 -6.60
C ASN A 25 0.20 -39.62 -6.22
N PHE A 26 0.53 -38.75 -7.21
CA PHE A 26 1.06 -37.41 -6.93
C PHE A 26 -0.04 -36.33 -6.80
N PHE A 27 -1.32 -36.69 -6.96
CA PHE A 27 -2.46 -35.80 -6.80
C PHE A 27 -3.45 -36.34 -5.74
N ASP A 28 -2.94 -36.62 -4.54
CA ASP A 28 -3.80 -36.81 -3.37
C ASP A 28 -4.04 -35.45 -2.66
N ALA A 29 -4.14 -34.37 -3.44
CA ALA A 29 -4.79 -33.17 -2.98
C ALA A 29 -6.29 -33.47 -3.04
N SER A 30 -6.89 -33.77 -1.89
CA SER A 30 -8.35 -33.95 -1.80
C SER A 30 -9.02 -32.70 -2.38
N VAL A 31 -10.10 -32.92 -3.17
CA VAL A 31 -10.88 -31.81 -3.74
C VAL A 31 -11.29 -30.81 -2.66
N GLU A 32 -11.43 -31.25 -1.42
CA GLU A 32 -11.67 -30.41 -0.23
C GLU A 32 -10.52 -29.44 0.07
N GLN A 33 -9.25 -29.80 -0.20
CA GLN A 33 -8.11 -28.87 -0.02
C GLN A 33 -8.10 -27.75 -1.07
N LEU A 34 -8.68 -27.97 -2.25
CA LEU A 34 -8.83 -26.94 -3.27
C LEU A 34 -9.91 -25.91 -2.92
N PHE A 35 -10.84 -26.23 -2.02
CA PHE A 35 -11.89 -25.35 -1.54
C PHE A 35 -11.63 -24.79 -0.13
N THR A 36 -10.52 -25.17 0.53
CA THR A 36 -10.13 -24.47 1.76
C THR A 36 -9.67 -23.09 1.38
N LEU A 37 -10.36 -22.08 1.91
CA LEU A 37 -9.90 -20.69 1.84
C LEU A 37 -8.44 -20.63 2.33
N PRO A 38 -7.55 -19.86 1.66
CA PRO A 38 -6.20 -19.65 2.13
C PRO A 38 -6.25 -19.28 3.61
N ARG A 39 -5.60 -20.05 4.47
CA ARG A 39 -5.50 -19.69 5.88
C ARG A 39 -4.61 -18.46 5.96
N MET A 40 -5.14 -17.40 6.55
CA MET A 40 -4.35 -16.21 6.87
C MET A 40 -3.19 -16.64 7.77
N ALA A 41 -1.99 -16.13 7.52
CA ALA A 41 -0.86 -16.40 8.38
C ALA A 41 -1.18 -15.98 9.82
N PRO A 42 -0.74 -16.73 10.84
CA PRO A 42 -1.10 -16.47 12.24
C PRO A 42 -0.84 -15.04 12.69
N GLU A 43 0.20 -14.42 12.17
CA GLU A 43 0.61 -13.03 12.42
C GLU A 43 -0.47 -12.00 12.05
N TYR A 44 -1.27 -12.28 11.01
CA TYR A 44 -2.35 -11.36 10.58
C TYR A 44 -3.69 -11.62 11.27
N THR A 45 -3.80 -12.64 12.11
CA THR A 45 -5.07 -12.98 12.77
C THR A 45 -5.54 -11.84 13.69
N GLY A 46 -4.62 -11.23 14.43
CA GLY A 46 -4.92 -10.07 15.29
C GLY A 46 -5.39 -8.86 14.50
N LEU A 47 -4.74 -8.57 13.38
CA LEU A 47 -5.16 -7.48 12.49
C LEU A 47 -6.57 -7.73 11.95
N SER A 48 -6.85 -8.94 11.46
CA SER A 48 -8.18 -9.30 10.96
C SER A 48 -9.27 -9.10 12.01
N GLN A 49 -9.05 -9.52 13.25
CA GLN A 49 -10.01 -9.32 14.34
C GLN A 49 -10.27 -7.84 14.64
N GLN A 50 -9.23 -6.99 14.60
CA GLN A 50 -9.39 -5.55 14.78
C GLN A 50 -10.18 -4.93 13.63
N LEU A 51 -9.91 -5.33 12.38
CA LEU A 51 -10.65 -4.87 11.21
C LEU A 51 -12.12 -5.29 11.26
N ASP A 52 -12.41 -6.54 11.64
CA ASP A 52 -13.78 -7.03 11.83
C ASP A 52 -14.52 -6.23 12.91
N SER A 53 -13.84 -5.87 14.00
CA SER A 53 -14.38 -5.00 15.05
C SER A 53 -14.71 -3.60 14.54
N LEU A 54 -13.86 -3.01 13.68
CA LEU A 54 -14.12 -1.71 13.05
C LEU A 54 -15.34 -1.79 12.11
N ILE A 55 -15.44 -2.83 11.29
CA ILE A 55 -16.61 -3.05 10.44
C ILE A 55 -17.89 -3.15 11.28
N ALA A 56 -17.85 -3.88 12.39
CA ALA A 56 -18.98 -3.98 13.33
C ALA A 56 -19.36 -2.62 13.96
N GLN A 57 -18.43 -1.68 14.05
CA GLN A 57 -18.65 -0.30 14.52
C GLN A 57 -19.15 0.65 13.41
N GLY A 58 -19.42 0.12 12.20
CA GLY A 58 -19.95 0.89 11.08
C GLY A 58 -18.89 1.56 10.19
N TYR A 59 -17.63 1.12 10.28
CA TYR A 59 -16.62 1.49 9.29
C TYR A 59 -16.79 0.66 8.02
N GLU A 60 -16.46 1.25 6.89
CA GLU A 60 -16.43 0.61 5.57
C GLU A 60 -15.05 0.83 4.96
N TYR A 61 -14.59 -0.11 4.14
CA TYR A 61 -13.35 0.09 3.39
C TYR A 61 -13.50 1.22 2.36
N ALA A 62 -12.49 2.08 2.26
CA ALA A 62 -12.45 3.25 1.38
C ALA A 62 -11.15 3.26 0.57
N SER A 63 -11.05 2.38 -0.41
CA SER A 63 -9.85 2.25 -1.25
C SER A 63 -9.48 3.56 -1.93
N PRO A 64 -8.18 3.88 -2.08
CA PRO A 64 -7.73 4.95 -2.96
C PRO A 64 -8.26 4.75 -4.37
N SER A 65 -8.72 5.81 -5.02
CA SER A 65 -9.37 5.75 -6.34
C SER A 65 -8.39 5.76 -7.51
N GLY A 66 -7.13 6.11 -7.27
CA GLY A 66 -6.08 6.20 -8.29
C GLY A 66 -4.68 5.94 -7.78
N GLY A 67 -3.69 6.05 -8.69
CA GLY A 67 -2.30 5.74 -8.40
C GLY A 67 -1.98 4.24 -8.48
N ARG A 68 -0.90 3.83 -7.83
CA ARG A 68 -0.46 2.41 -7.80
C ARG A 68 -0.96 1.67 -6.56
N ASN A 69 -1.19 2.38 -5.48
CA ASN A 69 -1.56 1.85 -4.17
C ASN A 69 -3.07 1.98 -3.97
N ILE A 70 -3.84 1.09 -4.61
CA ILE A 70 -5.31 1.16 -4.67
C ILE A 70 -6.02 0.19 -3.71
N GLN A 71 -5.28 -0.64 -2.97
CA GLN A 71 -5.87 -1.58 -2.01
C GLN A 71 -6.34 -0.86 -0.75
N SER A 72 -7.44 -1.33 -0.15
CA SER A 72 -7.94 -0.80 1.13
C SER A 72 -7.06 -1.19 2.31
N VAL A 73 -6.28 -2.26 2.19
CA VAL A 73 -5.29 -2.71 3.16
C VAL A 73 -3.98 -2.91 2.41
N GLN A 74 -2.95 -2.22 2.84
CA GLN A 74 -1.61 -2.26 2.22
C GLN A 74 -0.59 -2.61 3.30
N MET A 75 0.24 -3.61 3.00
CA MET A 75 1.30 -4.06 3.89
C MET A 75 2.62 -3.49 3.37
N LEU A 76 3.31 -2.71 4.19
CA LEU A 76 4.49 -1.93 3.79
C LEU A 76 5.48 -1.89 4.95
N ASP A 77 6.74 -2.08 4.66
CA ASP A 77 7.83 -1.78 5.57
C ASP A 77 8.15 -0.28 5.44
N LEU A 78 7.64 0.53 6.39
CA LEU A 78 7.76 1.99 6.35
C LEU A 78 9.02 2.50 7.02
N GLU A 79 9.62 1.71 7.91
CA GLU A 79 10.81 2.06 8.68
C GLU A 79 12.08 1.34 8.20
N ASP A 80 11.97 0.49 7.14
CA ASP A 80 13.04 -0.34 6.57
C ASP A 80 13.71 -1.26 7.63
N ASP A 81 12.90 -1.73 8.60
CA ASP A 81 13.32 -2.61 9.70
C ASP A 81 13.00 -4.09 9.46
N GLY A 82 12.39 -4.41 8.30
CA GLY A 82 11.98 -5.75 7.89
C GLY A 82 10.61 -6.17 8.44
N ARG A 83 9.91 -5.32 9.19
CA ARG A 83 8.54 -5.53 9.65
C ARG A 83 7.58 -4.71 8.79
N GLN A 84 6.39 -5.23 8.58
CA GLN A 84 5.41 -4.54 7.76
C GLN A 84 4.36 -3.87 8.65
N GLU A 85 4.13 -2.58 8.42
CA GLU A 85 2.95 -1.88 8.90
C GLU A 85 1.77 -2.16 7.97
N ALA A 86 0.56 -2.16 8.55
CA ALA A 86 -0.67 -2.24 7.79
C ALA A 86 -1.31 -0.85 7.68
N MET A 87 -1.39 -0.34 6.46
CA MET A 87 -2.13 0.88 6.13
C MET A 87 -3.54 0.51 5.73
N VAL A 88 -4.53 0.96 6.50
CA VAL A 88 -5.94 0.60 6.31
C VAL A 88 -6.76 1.85 6.00
N PHE A 89 -7.40 1.85 4.84
CA PHE A 89 -8.23 2.95 4.36
C PHE A 89 -9.70 2.64 4.65
N MET A 90 -10.32 3.47 5.49
CA MET A 90 -11.69 3.28 5.94
C MET A 90 -12.50 4.57 5.86
N ARG A 91 -13.82 4.40 5.90
CA ARG A 91 -14.79 5.48 6.01
C ARG A 91 -15.82 5.14 7.06
N ARG A 92 -16.25 6.17 7.82
CA ARG A 92 -17.45 6.10 8.63
C ARG A 92 -18.26 7.39 8.41
N GLY A 93 -19.41 7.25 7.72
CA GLY A 93 -20.19 8.39 7.26
C GLY A 93 -20.82 9.25 8.36
N ALA A 94 -20.93 8.73 9.59
CA ALA A 94 -21.44 9.47 10.73
C ALA A 94 -20.42 10.45 11.34
N ASP A 95 -19.13 10.35 10.96
CA ASP A 95 -18.08 11.18 11.52
C ASP A 95 -17.99 12.53 10.80
N GLU A 96 -17.56 13.57 11.51
CA GLU A 96 -17.24 14.88 10.93
C GLU A 96 -16.09 14.76 9.90
N LYS A 97 -15.13 13.89 10.18
CA LYS A 97 -14.04 13.52 9.27
C LYS A 97 -14.21 12.05 8.88
N PRO A 98 -15.02 11.77 7.85
CA PRO A 98 -15.42 10.41 7.54
C PRO A 98 -14.29 9.52 7.01
N LEU A 99 -13.30 10.08 6.33
CA LEU A 99 -12.18 9.31 5.79
C LEU A 99 -11.10 9.12 6.86
N LYS A 100 -10.65 7.87 7.02
CA LYS A 100 -9.63 7.46 7.97
C LYS A 100 -8.55 6.67 7.26
N ILE A 101 -7.30 7.02 7.50
CA ILE A 101 -6.14 6.17 7.20
C ILE A 101 -5.61 5.72 8.56
N MET A 102 -5.81 4.45 8.86
CA MET A 102 -5.38 3.82 10.10
C MET A 102 -4.09 3.06 9.85
N VAL A 103 -3.09 3.32 10.65
CA VAL A 103 -1.79 2.63 10.57
C VAL A 103 -1.69 1.68 11.73
N PHE A 104 -1.45 0.41 11.43
CA PHE A 104 -1.21 -0.63 12.44
C PHE A 104 0.23 -1.09 12.33
N ARG A 105 0.91 -1.14 13.47
CA ARG A 105 2.28 -1.65 13.59
C ARG A 105 2.25 -3.02 14.27
N LEU A 106 3.16 -3.89 13.84
CA LEU A 106 3.35 -5.20 14.46
C LEU A 106 4.17 -5.06 15.75
N ASP A 107 3.55 -5.35 16.87
CA ASP A 107 4.21 -5.51 18.17
C ASP A 107 4.60 -6.97 18.37
N GLU A 108 5.76 -7.24 18.98
CA GLU A 108 6.29 -8.61 19.16
C GLU A 108 5.42 -9.48 20.07
N ASP A 109 4.82 -8.88 21.11
CA ASP A 109 4.08 -9.61 22.13
C ASP A 109 2.57 -9.61 21.87
N GLU A 110 2.04 -8.56 21.23
CA GLU A 110 0.59 -8.31 21.15
C GLU A 110 0.03 -8.34 19.70
N GLY A 111 0.89 -8.56 18.70
CA GLY A 111 0.50 -8.54 17.29
C GLY A 111 0.26 -7.12 16.75
N TYR A 112 -0.59 -6.98 15.74
CA TYR A 112 -0.86 -5.66 15.15
C TYR A 112 -1.64 -4.76 16.11
N ARG A 113 -1.13 -3.54 16.32
CA ARG A 113 -1.75 -2.48 17.15
C ARG A 113 -1.91 -1.22 16.34
N LEU A 114 -2.99 -0.50 16.58
CA LEU A 114 -3.20 0.82 15.99
C LEU A 114 -2.10 1.78 16.48
N LEU A 115 -1.28 2.24 15.54
CA LEU A 115 -0.24 3.24 15.80
C LEU A 115 -0.83 4.65 15.76
N CYS A 116 -1.51 5.00 14.66
CA CYS A 116 -2.11 6.32 14.48
C CYS A 116 -3.30 6.28 13.51
N THR A 117 -4.05 7.39 13.48
CA THR A 117 -5.13 7.61 12.53
C THR A 117 -5.00 9.01 11.92
N ILE A 118 -4.97 9.07 10.60
CA ILE A 118 -5.01 10.32 9.83
C ILE A 118 -6.42 10.47 9.26
N GLU A 119 -7.04 11.62 9.49
CA GLU A 119 -8.44 11.84 9.19
C GLU A 119 -8.64 12.98 8.19
N SER A 120 -9.69 12.87 7.36
CA SER A 120 -10.07 13.92 6.42
C SER A 120 -11.58 14.04 6.31
N SER A 121 -12.06 15.29 6.16
CA SER A 121 -13.42 15.62 5.80
C SER A 121 -13.70 15.50 4.29
N GLY A 122 -12.73 15.04 3.50
CA GLY A 122 -12.83 14.84 2.07
C GLY A 122 -13.87 13.78 1.68
N THR A 123 -14.14 13.69 0.39
CA THR A 123 -15.10 12.73 -0.19
C THR A 123 -14.46 11.42 -0.62
N ALA A 124 -13.14 11.42 -0.93
CA ALA A 124 -12.39 10.23 -1.29
C ALA A 124 -10.89 10.40 -1.05
N VAL A 125 -10.19 9.28 -0.88
CA VAL A 125 -8.74 9.19 -1.06
C VAL A 125 -8.48 9.06 -2.56
N GLU A 126 -7.82 10.04 -3.17
CA GLU A 126 -7.54 10.04 -4.61
C GLU A 126 -6.31 9.18 -4.93
N SER A 127 -5.22 9.40 -4.19
CA SER A 127 -3.97 8.68 -4.40
C SER A 127 -3.14 8.64 -3.12
N VAL A 128 -2.25 7.65 -3.03
CA VAL A 128 -1.38 7.45 -1.88
C VAL A 128 0.01 7.06 -2.35
N TYR A 129 1.03 7.66 -1.71
CA TYR A 129 2.44 7.36 -1.93
C TYR A 129 3.18 7.33 -0.59
N TYR A 130 4.29 6.60 -0.57
CA TYR A 130 5.16 6.44 0.59
C TYR A 130 6.58 6.73 0.14
N GLN A 131 7.17 7.78 0.69
CA GLN A 131 8.52 8.25 0.32
C GLN A 131 9.23 8.81 1.54
N ASP A 132 10.51 8.57 1.65
CA ASP A 132 11.37 9.26 2.60
C ASP A 132 11.64 10.67 2.07
N LEU A 133 10.93 11.67 2.63
CA LEU A 133 10.97 13.06 2.18
C LEU A 133 12.01 13.91 2.92
N ASN A 134 12.61 13.37 3.98
CA ASN A 134 13.56 14.07 4.84
C ASN A 134 14.95 13.40 4.88
N GLY A 135 15.08 12.18 4.32
CA GLY A 135 16.33 11.42 4.26
C GLY A 135 16.69 10.70 5.56
N ASP A 136 15.72 10.46 6.47
CA ASP A 136 15.95 9.80 7.74
C ASP A 136 15.82 8.27 7.69
N GLY A 137 15.45 7.71 6.53
CA GLY A 137 15.22 6.29 6.29
C GLY A 137 13.80 5.82 6.57
N ARG A 138 12.91 6.70 7.09
CA ARG A 138 11.49 6.41 7.29
C ARG A 138 10.67 7.02 6.16
N ARG A 139 9.58 6.37 5.82
CA ARG A 139 8.73 6.86 4.73
C ARG A 139 7.56 7.67 5.28
N GLU A 140 7.44 8.89 4.79
CA GLU A 140 6.26 9.72 5.00
C GLU A 140 5.12 9.26 4.10
N LEU A 141 3.89 9.53 4.56
CA LEU A 141 2.66 9.30 3.83
C LEU A 141 2.27 10.55 3.04
N ILE A 142 2.17 10.42 1.72
CA ILE A 142 1.68 11.47 0.83
C ILE A 142 0.29 11.07 0.33
N VAL A 143 -0.71 11.92 0.57
CA VAL A 143 -2.11 11.64 0.24
C VAL A 143 -2.68 12.74 -0.63
N GLY A 144 -3.25 12.35 -1.76
CA GLY A 144 -4.18 13.18 -2.52
C GLY A 144 -5.60 12.98 -2.01
N TRP A 145 -6.16 13.99 -1.39
CA TRP A 145 -7.54 14.00 -0.93
C TRP A 145 -8.45 14.66 -1.97
N ARG A 146 -9.57 14.04 -2.29
CA ARG A 146 -10.66 14.69 -3.02
C ARG A 146 -11.58 15.37 -2.01
N ILE A 147 -11.62 16.68 -2.03
CA ILE A 147 -12.46 17.46 -1.12
C ILE A 147 -13.86 17.65 -1.75
N SER A 148 -13.91 18.01 -3.02
CA SER A 148 -15.14 18.13 -3.82
C SER A 148 -14.91 17.66 -5.26
N ALA A 149 -15.87 17.85 -6.14
CA ALA A 149 -15.72 17.51 -7.56
C ALA A 149 -14.50 18.20 -8.23
N ASP A 150 -14.26 19.46 -7.83
CA ASP A 150 -13.25 20.32 -8.46
C ASP A 150 -12.05 20.65 -7.56
N VAL A 151 -12.08 20.23 -6.30
CA VAL A 151 -11.05 20.57 -5.31
C VAL A 151 -10.37 19.32 -4.82
N GLN A 152 -9.06 19.27 -5.06
CA GLN A 152 -8.16 18.26 -4.54
C GLN A 152 -7.10 18.91 -3.65
N THR A 153 -6.73 18.24 -2.58
CA THR A 153 -5.68 18.66 -1.65
C THR A 153 -4.62 17.58 -1.53
N LEU A 154 -3.38 17.95 -1.76
CA LEU A 154 -2.22 17.11 -1.47
C LEU A 154 -1.71 17.43 -0.08
N ALA A 155 -1.48 16.40 0.72
CA ALA A 155 -0.88 16.53 2.04
C ALA A 155 0.17 15.45 2.26
N ALA A 156 1.21 15.77 3.03
CA ALA A 156 2.20 14.82 3.50
C ALA A 156 2.20 14.76 5.02
N TYR A 157 2.39 13.57 5.58
CA TYR A 157 2.31 13.32 7.02
C TYR A 157 3.46 12.43 7.48
N THR A 158 3.97 12.68 8.68
CA THR A 158 4.77 11.69 9.40
C THR A 158 3.88 10.49 9.80
N ILE A 159 4.50 9.31 9.94
CA ILE A 159 3.80 8.10 10.42
C ILE A 159 4.34 7.78 11.81
N GLU A 160 3.78 8.50 12.79
CA GLU A 160 4.11 8.42 14.21
C GLU A 160 2.83 8.32 15.04
N PRO A 161 2.89 7.97 16.34
CA PRO A 161 1.70 7.93 17.21
C PRO A 161 0.88 9.23 17.18
N GLU A 162 1.55 10.37 17.02
CA GLU A 162 0.96 11.69 16.78
C GLU A 162 1.40 12.19 15.40
N PRO A 163 0.67 11.86 14.32
CA PRO A 163 1.08 12.20 12.96
C PRO A 163 1.06 13.72 12.74
N VAL A 164 2.15 14.25 12.21
CA VAL A 164 2.29 15.66 11.89
C VAL A 164 2.08 15.89 10.40
N ALA A 165 1.25 16.89 10.05
CA ALA A 165 1.13 17.34 8.67
C ALA A 165 2.36 18.18 8.30
N LEU A 166 3.19 17.64 7.41
CA LEU A 166 4.42 18.29 6.93
C LEU A 166 4.14 19.37 5.89
N MET A 167 3.10 19.15 5.08
CA MET A 167 2.61 20.13 4.11
C MET A 167 1.16 19.82 3.75
N SER A 168 0.45 20.87 3.27
CA SER A 168 -0.87 20.72 2.67
C SER A 168 -1.09 21.84 1.66
N CYS A 169 -1.53 21.51 0.44
CA CYS A 169 -1.87 22.49 -0.60
C CYS A 169 -2.94 21.94 -1.56
N SER A 170 -3.65 22.85 -2.22
CA SER A 170 -4.48 22.46 -3.37
C SER A 170 -3.59 22.06 -4.55
N TYR A 171 -4.04 21.12 -5.38
CA TYR A 171 -3.30 20.70 -6.56
C TYR A 171 -4.24 20.33 -7.72
N SER A 172 -3.72 20.42 -8.92
CA SER A 172 -4.32 19.84 -10.13
C SER A 172 -3.54 18.62 -10.61
N ARG A 173 -2.22 18.64 -10.46
CA ARG A 173 -1.30 17.53 -10.73
C ARG A 173 -0.08 17.64 -9.82
N PHE A 174 0.57 16.52 -9.54
CA PHE A 174 1.85 16.50 -8.88
C PHE A 174 2.70 15.32 -9.36
N THR A 175 3.99 15.41 -9.10
CA THR A 175 4.93 14.31 -9.24
C THR A 175 5.90 14.31 -8.07
N ILE A 176 6.43 13.15 -7.75
CA ILE A 176 7.42 12.92 -6.70
C ILE A 176 8.69 12.48 -7.40
N GLN A 177 9.76 13.23 -7.22
CA GLN A 177 11.04 12.96 -7.88
C GLN A 177 12.17 13.66 -7.16
N ASP A 178 13.34 13.03 -7.10
CA ASP A 178 14.59 13.71 -6.75
C ASP A 178 14.97 14.67 -7.91
N LEU A 179 14.78 15.95 -7.67
CA LEU A 179 14.97 17.00 -8.71
C LEU A 179 16.34 17.66 -8.63
N ASN A 180 17.02 17.56 -7.50
CA ASN A 180 18.34 18.18 -7.26
C ASN A 180 19.48 17.15 -7.22
N GLY A 181 19.17 15.85 -7.22
CA GLY A 181 20.16 14.76 -7.24
C GLY A 181 20.81 14.48 -5.88
N ASP A 182 20.15 14.90 -4.78
CA ASP A 182 20.63 14.64 -3.41
C ASP A 182 20.19 13.29 -2.83
N GLY A 183 19.37 12.56 -3.58
CA GLY A 183 18.81 11.27 -3.17
C GLY A 183 17.51 11.37 -2.39
N VAL A 184 17.06 12.58 -2.03
CA VAL A 184 15.81 12.84 -1.31
C VAL A 184 14.71 13.31 -2.28
N PRO A 185 13.56 12.64 -2.35
CA PRO A 185 12.47 13.05 -3.24
C PRO A 185 11.88 14.41 -2.85
N SER A 186 11.59 15.22 -3.87
CA SER A 186 10.83 16.47 -3.75
C SER A 186 9.47 16.32 -4.42
N LEU A 187 8.53 17.21 -4.10
CA LEU A 187 7.22 17.27 -4.74
C LEU A 187 7.16 18.45 -5.71
N LEU A 188 6.90 18.17 -6.97
CA LEU A 188 6.51 19.19 -7.94
C LEU A 188 5.00 19.23 -8.03
N VAL A 189 4.39 20.34 -7.62
CA VAL A 189 2.94 20.52 -7.55
C VAL A 189 2.50 21.59 -8.57
N LEU A 190 1.55 21.24 -9.41
CA LEU A 190 0.87 22.16 -10.31
C LEU A 190 -0.47 22.53 -9.68
N ARG A 191 -0.75 23.82 -9.55
CA ARG A 191 -2.02 24.33 -9.04
C ARG A 191 -2.38 25.67 -9.64
N THR A 192 -3.59 26.11 -9.45
CA THR A 192 -4.01 27.47 -9.79
C THR A 192 -3.93 28.34 -8.55
N ASP A 193 -3.10 29.37 -8.60
CA ASP A 193 -3.02 30.42 -7.60
C ASP A 193 -4.01 31.54 -7.93
N GLY A 194 -4.70 32.07 -6.91
CA GLY A 194 -5.74 33.08 -7.10
C GLY A 194 -5.24 34.40 -7.72
N GLU A 195 -3.99 34.75 -7.45
CA GLU A 195 -3.37 36.00 -7.92
C GLU A 195 -2.50 35.78 -9.17
N MET A 196 -1.73 34.71 -9.18
CA MET A 196 -0.75 34.43 -10.24
C MET A 196 -1.28 33.56 -11.37
N GLY A 197 -2.45 32.92 -11.20
CA GLY A 197 -2.97 31.92 -12.13
C GLY A 197 -2.24 30.58 -12.01
N PRO A 198 -2.02 29.83 -13.11
CA PRO A 198 -1.34 28.54 -13.05
C PRO A 198 0.11 28.68 -12.59
N VAL A 199 0.48 27.93 -11.56
CA VAL A 199 1.84 27.91 -10.98
C VAL A 199 2.33 26.48 -10.82
N ALA A 200 3.66 26.34 -10.89
CA ALA A 200 4.38 25.15 -10.46
C ALA A 200 5.16 25.49 -9.18
N GLU A 201 5.00 24.68 -8.16
CA GLU A 201 5.67 24.82 -6.87
C GLU A 201 6.49 23.57 -6.57
N PHE A 202 7.71 23.79 -6.13
CA PHE A 202 8.63 22.75 -5.71
C PHE A 202 8.66 22.74 -4.19
N TYR A 203 8.18 21.65 -3.60
CA TYR A 203 8.23 21.40 -2.17
C TYR A 203 9.41 20.48 -1.87
N GLY A 204 10.29 20.92 -0.99
CA GLY A 204 11.40 20.15 -0.46
C GLY A 204 11.49 20.28 1.05
N TRP A 205 12.40 19.54 1.65
CA TRP A 205 12.65 19.60 3.08
C TRP A 205 13.42 20.89 3.43
N LEU A 206 12.90 21.70 4.33
CA LEU A 206 13.47 22.96 4.78
C LEU A 206 13.81 22.92 6.29
N GLY A 207 14.68 21.99 6.65
CA GLY A 207 15.11 21.80 8.03
C GLY A 207 14.18 20.91 8.84
N GLU A 208 13.05 21.39 9.32
CA GLU A 208 12.13 20.61 10.17
C GLU A 208 10.78 20.30 9.51
N GLN A 209 10.50 20.89 8.37
CA GLN A 209 9.23 20.73 7.65
C GLN A 209 9.41 20.84 6.15
N MET A 210 8.41 20.40 5.40
CA MET A 210 8.35 20.65 3.97
C MET A 210 7.87 22.07 3.68
N GLY A 211 8.48 22.70 2.68
CA GLY A 211 8.10 24.04 2.25
C GLY A 211 8.40 24.27 0.77
N VAL A 212 7.86 25.36 0.23
CA VAL A 212 8.10 25.77 -1.15
C VAL A 212 9.51 26.32 -1.27
N SER A 213 10.39 25.54 -1.90
CA SER A 213 11.77 25.95 -2.20
C SER A 213 11.86 26.82 -3.47
N TYR A 214 10.96 26.59 -4.41
CA TYR A 214 10.89 27.34 -5.67
C TYR A 214 9.46 27.38 -6.19
N ARG A 215 9.09 28.53 -6.81
CA ARG A 215 7.80 28.74 -7.47
C ARG A 215 7.98 29.41 -8.81
N CYS A 216 7.30 28.95 -9.84
CA CYS A 216 7.27 29.61 -11.13
C CYS A 216 5.83 29.73 -11.66
N ARG A 217 5.56 30.84 -12.34
CA ARG A 217 4.31 31.04 -13.07
C ARG A 217 4.37 30.29 -14.40
N LEU A 218 3.30 29.58 -14.72
CA LEU A 218 3.16 28.91 -16.01
C LEU A 218 2.49 29.89 -16.99
N SER A 219 3.16 30.21 -18.08
CA SER A 219 2.53 30.95 -19.17
C SER A 219 1.66 30.00 -19.98
N SER A 220 0.38 30.31 -20.13
CA SER A 220 -0.44 29.67 -21.17
C SER A 220 0.06 30.21 -22.52
N THR A 221 0.90 29.46 -23.21
CA THR A 221 1.04 29.64 -24.65
C THR A 221 -0.28 29.22 -25.29
N MET A 222 -1.03 30.18 -25.80
CA MET A 222 -2.13 29.95 -26.73
C MET A 222 -1.61 29.35 -28.04
#